data_985052ea1290f0e18f88d63f00ed5912
#
_entry.id   985052ea1290f0e18f88d63f00ed5912
#
_cell.length_a   1.000
_cell.length_b   1.000
_cell.length_c   1.000
_cell.angle_alpha   90.00
_cell.angle_beta   90.00
_cell.angle_gamma   90.00
#
_symmetry.space_group_name_H-M   'P 1'
#
loop_
_entity.id
_entity.type
_entity.pdbx_description
1 polymer ?
#
loop_
_entity_poly.entity_id
_entity_poly.type
_entity_poly.pdbx_seq_one_letter_code
_entity_poly.pdbx_strand_id
1 'polypeptide(L)'
;MNKINGYIALSLKAFLLFSAIFIVMAVVILFCRNAFAGNEDWLEQCEPYRRQVEEILVDHGVSEDFYFLMVAESRCRDKATSSKGARGFWQLMPATARHYGCNNPDDLECATKAAAKYLAHLGKSFKHFNDIVAAYNMGGRNFKRNGHTNQSRGLVMRVNDLMRLDREQRSE
;
A
#
# COMPACT_ATOMS: atom_id res chain seq x y z
N MET A 1 -54.81 32.25 14.24
CA MET A 1 -54.45 31.10 13.34
C MET A 1 -53.13 31.25 12.58
N ASN A 2 -52.64 32.48 12.24
CA ASN A 2 -51.44 32.63 11.41
C ASN A 2 -50.08 32.33 12.09
N LYS A 3 -49.96 32.46 13.41
CA LYS A 3 -48.68 32.20 14.12
C LYS A 3 -48.32 30.73 14.26
N ILE A 4 -49.32 29.89 14.45
CA ILE A 4 -49.15 28.43 14.60
C ILE A 4 -48.62 27.79 13.28
N ASN A 5 -49.16 28.23 12.14
CA ASN A 5 -48.72 27.78 10.83
C ASN A 5 -47.25 28.16 10.52
N GLY A 6 -46.75 29.29 11.06
CA GLY A 6 -45.39 29.71 10.93
C GLY A 6 -44.40 28.83 11.70
N TYR A 7 -44.73 28.42 12.92
CA TYR A 7 -43.91 27.51 13.72
C TYR A 7 -43.82 26.09 13.14
N ILE A 8 -44.93 25.58 12.60
CA ILE A 8 -44.99 24.26 11.94
C ILE A 8 -44.14 24.29 10.65
N ALA A 9 -44.24 25.34 9.85
CA ALA A 9 -43.43 25.48 8.63
C ALA A 9 -41.90 25.61 8.92
N LEU A 10 -41.53 26.30 10.01
CA LEU A 10 -40.15 26.47 10.43
C LEU A 10 -39.56 25.14 10.94
N SER A 11 -40.34 24.39 11.75
CA SER A 11 -39.93 23.06 12.25
C SER A 11 -39.77 22.05 11.12
N LEU A 12 -40.62 22.07 10.12
CA LEU A 12 -40.56 21.18 8.96
C LEU A 12 -39.32 21.47 8.09
N LYS A 13 -39.01 22.79 7.88
CA LYS A 13 -37.79 23.19 7.17
C LYS A 13 -36.50 22.77 7.92
N ALA A 14 -36.48 22.94 9.24
CA ALA A 14 -35.37 22.50 10.07
C ALA A 14 -35.19 20.97 10.00
N PHE A 15 -36.28 20.20 10.07
CA PHE A 15 -36.24 18.74 9.95
C PHE A 15 -35.72 18.29 8.59
N LEU A 16 -36.15 18.92 7.50
CA LEU A 16 -35.65 18.62 6.15
C LEU A 16 -34.17 18.97 5.98
N LEU A 17 -33.72 20.07 6.58
CA LEU A 17 -32.29 20.46 6.58
C LEU A 17 -31.44 19.43 7.36
N PHE A 18 -31.88 19.00 8.54
CA PHE A 18 -31.17 18.00 9.33
C PHE A 18 -31.11 16.65 8.62
N SER A 19 -32.22 16.21 7.99
CA SER A 19 -32.22 14.98 7.21
C SER A 19 -31.30 15.04 5.99
N ALA A 20 -31.24 16.18 5.31
CA ALA A 20 -30.32 16.36 4.17
C ALA A 20 -28.84 16.31 4.60
N ILE A 21 -28.50 16.96 5.71
CA ILE A 21 -27.14 16.90 6.28
C ILE A 21 -26.77 15.48 6.67
N PHE A 22 -27.70 14.74 7.30
CA PHE A 22 -27.46 13.35 7.68
C PHE A 22 -27.24 12.44 6.48
N ILE A 23 -28.00 12.62 5.40
CA ILE A 23 -27.83 11.89 4.14
C ILE A 23 -26.47 12.20 3.51
N VAL A 24 -26.09 13.47 3.45
CA VAL A 24 -24.77 13.88 2.91
C VAL A 24 -23.64 13.28 3.74
N MET A 25 -23.73 13.31 5.07
CA MET A 25 -22.75 12.69 5.96
C MET A 25 -22.66 11.17 5.75
N ALA A 26 -23.79 10.49 5.63
CA ALA A 26 -23.84 9.06 5.35
C ALA A 26 -23.21 8.71 3.99
N VAL A 27 -23.48 9.52 2.95
CA VAL A 27 -22.87 9.35 1.63
C VAL A 27 -21.36 9.60 1.68
N VAL A 28 -20.90 10.63 2.38
CA VAL A 28 -19.46 10.90 2.57
C VAL A 28 -18.79 9.76 3.31
N ILE A 29 -19.38 9.24 4.39
CA ILE A 29 -18.85 8.10 5.15
C ILE A 29 -18.78 6.84 4.26
N LEU A 30 -19.83 6.55 3.48
CA LEU A 30 -19.84 5.42 2.53
C LEU A 30 -18.79 5.59 1.43
N PHE A 31 -18.61 6.81 0.93
CA PHE A 31 -17.58 7.11 -0.08
C PHE A 31 -16.18 6.96 0.48
N CYS A 32 -15.94 7.46 1.71
CA CYS A 32 -14.66 7.27 2.41
C CYS A 32 -14.38 5.78 2.68
N ARG A 33 -15.37 5.00 3.15
CA ARG A 33 -15.22 3.56 3.34
C ARG A 33 -14.86 2.84 2.03
N ASN A 34 -15.54 3.13 0.93
CA ASN A 34 -15.22 2.52 -0.36
C ASN A 34 -13.84 2.93 -0.91
N ALA A 35 -13.37 4.14 -0.63
CA ALA A 35 -12.02 4.58 -0.99
C ALA A 35 -10.93 3.87 -0.16
N PHE A 36 -11.24 3.48 1.08
CA PHE A 36 -10.34 2.73 1.97
C PHE A 36 -10.39 1.21 1.76
N ALA A 37 -11.57 0.64 1.42
CA ALA A 37 -11.77 -0.80 1.26
C ALA A 37 -10.79 -1.46 0.27
N GLY A 38 -10.28 -0.71 -0.72
CA GLY A 38 -9.36 -1.26 -1.70
C GLY A 38 -7.98 -1.68 -1.14
N ASN A 39 -7.55 -1.11 -0.01
CA ASN A 39 -6.26 -1.47 0.61
C ASN A 39 -6.41 -2.59 1.65
N GLU A 40 -7.57 -2.68 2.31
CA GLU A 40 -7.91 -3.77 3.23
C GLU A 40 -8.00 -5.10 2.48
N ASP A 41 -8.66 -5.12 1.31
CA ASP A 41 -8.73 -6.30 0.43
C ASP A 41 -7.34 -6.81 0.04
N TRP A 42 -6.34 -5.92 -0.11
CA TRP A 42 -4.98 -6.35 -0.47
C TRP A 42 -4.26 -7.02 0.69
N LEU A 43 -4.46 -6.56 1.92
CA LEU A 43 -3.89 -7.18 3.12
C LEU A 43 -4.46 -8.59 3.30
N GLU A 44 -5.78 -8.75 3.23
CA GLU A 44 -6.45 -10.04 3.33
C GLU A 44 -5.98 -11.01 2.23
N GLN A 45 -5.91 -10.56 0.98
CA GLN A 45 -5.42 -11.35 -0.15
C GLN A 45 -3.98 -11.82 0.05
N CYS A 46 -3.16 -11.02 0.70
CA CYS A 46 -1.74 -11.28 0.89
C CYS A 46 -1.41 -12.05 2.18
N GLU A 47 -2.33 -12.12 3.14
CA GLU A 47 -2.10 -12.75 4.45
C GLU A 47 -1.55 -14.20 4.37
N PRO A 48 -1.99 -15.05 3.43
CA PRO A 48 -1.44 -16.40 3.31
C PRO A 48 0.06 -16.47 3.03
N TYR A 49 0.64 -15.41 2.47
CA TYR A 49 2.07 -15.34 2.12
C TYR A 49 2.92 -14.67 3.19
N ARG A 50 2.29 -13.98 4.13
CA ARG A 50 2.93 -13.06 5.09
C ARG A 50 4.05 -13.71 5.86
N ARG A 51 3.76 -14.80 6.56
CA ARG A 51 4.72 -15.48 7.43
C ARG A 51 5.98 -15.89 6.66
N GLN A 52 5.82 -16.52 5.51
CA GLN A 52 6.95 -16.96 4.69
C GLN A 52 7.79 -15.77 4.20
N VAL A 53 7.15 -14.68 3.81
CA VAL A 53 7.83 -13.48 3.33
C VAL A 53 8.60 -12.79 4.45
N GLU A 54 7.98 -12.60 5.63
CA GLU A 54 8.60 -11.98 6.80
C GLU A 54 9.80 -12.78 7.31
N GLU A 55 9.67 -14.13 7.42
CA GLU A 55 10.76 -15.02 7.79
C GLU A 55 11.97 -14.85 6.83
N ILE A 56 11.74 -14.86 5.53
CA ILE A 56 12.81 -14.68 4.53
C ILE A 56 13.45 -13.29 4.63
N LEU A 57 12.68 -12.23 4.86
CA LEU A 57 13.21 -10.87 5.03
C LEU A 57 14.14 -10.80 6.25
N VAL A 58 13.67 -11.31 7.39
CA VAL A 58 14.43 -11.33 8.65
C VAL A 58 15.71 -12.14 8.52
N ASP A 59 15.67 -13.32 7.88
CA ASP A 59 16.84 -14.17 7.61
C ASP A 59 17.93 -13.47 6.78
N HIS A 60 17.52 -12.47 5.99
CA HIS A 60 18.45 -11.64 5.20
C HIS A 60 18.82 -10.32 5.87
N GLY A 61 18.46 -10.11 7.15
CA GLY A 61 18.74 -8.90 7.91
C GLY A 61 17.95 -7.67 7.43
N VAL A 62 16.77 -7.89 6.89
CA VAL A 62 15.85 -6.86 6.38
C VAL A 62 14.61 -6.81 7.26
N SER A 63 14.07 -5.61 7.53
CA SER A 63 12.84 -5.47 8.31
C SER A 63 11.67 -6.20 7.64
N GLU A 64 10.90 -6.91 8.46
CA GLU A 64 9.65 -7.56 8.05
C GLU A 64 8.64 -6.57 7.47
N ASP A 65 8.70 -5.29 7.85
CA ASP A 65 7.83 -4.23 7.31
C ASP A 65 7.91 -4.09 5.77
N PHE A 66 8.99 -4.56 5.14
CA PHE A 66 9.04 -4.59 3.67
C PHE A 66 8.06 -5.60 3.04
N TYR A 67 7.38 -6.45 3.83
CA TYR A 67 6.23 -7.18 3.36
C TYR A 67 5.18 -6.27 2.70
N PHE A 68 4.92 -5.10 3.29
CA PHE A 68 3.97 -4.13 2.74
C PHE A 68 4.40 -3.52 1.39
N LEU A 69 5.71 -3.52 1.11
CA LEU A 69 6.20 -3.15 -0.22
C LEU A 69 5.77 -4.21 -1.27
N MET A 70 5.88 -5.50 -0.96
CA MET A 70 5.41 -6.57 -1.84
C MET A 70 3.89 -6.44 -2.10
N VAL A 71 3.11 -6.21 -1.03
CA VAL A 71 1.65 -5.98 -1.15
C VAL A 71 1.37 -4.80 -2.07
N ALA A 72 2.06 -3.67 -1.87
CA ALA A 72 1.87 -2.45 -2.66
C ALA A 72 2.25 -2.60 -4.14
N GLU A 73 3.24 -3.45 -4.46
CA GLU A 73 3.74 -3.66 -5.82
C GLU A 73 2.84 -4.59 -6.65
N SER A 74 2.40 -5.70 -6.10
CA SER A 74 1.69 -6.72 -6.88
C SER A 74 0.28 -7.05 -6.39
N ARG A 75 -0.09 -6.66 -5.15
CA ARG A 75 -1.26 -7.20 -4.44
C ARG A 75 -1.21 -8.74 -4.38
N CYS A 76 -0.02 -9.27 -4.16
CA CYS A 76 0.29 -10.70 -4.12
C CYS A 76 -0.12 -11.51 -5.37
N ARG A 77 -0.16 -10.87 -6.53
CA ARG A 77 -0.39 -11.55 -7.80
C ARG A 77 0.93 -12.11 -8.36
N ASP A 78 1.04 -13.43 -8.38
CA ASP A 78 2.25 -14.16 -8.79
C ASP A 78 2.72 -13.82 -10.22
N LYS A 79 1.78 -13.66 -11.16
CA LYS A 79 2.05 -13.37 -12.58
C LYS A 79 1.87 -11.91 -12.96
N ALA A 80 1.85 -11.00 -11.97
CA ALA A 80 1.74 -9.58 -12.26
C ALA A 80 2.89 -9.12 -13.18
N THR A 81 2.55 -8.40 -14.25
CA THR A 81 3.53 -7.83 -15.18
C THR A 81 3.21 -6.35 -15.40
N SER A 82 4.20 -5.49 -15.15
CA SER A 82 4.05 -4.06 -15.40
C SER A 82 4.31 -3.72 -16.89
N SER A 83 3.87 -2.53 -17.31
CA SER A 83 4.16 -2.00 -18.65
C SER A 83 5.66 -1.85 -18.95
N LYS A 84 6.50 -1.79 -17.92
CA LYS A 84 7.96 -1.73 -18.04
C LYS A 84 8.63 -3.12 -17.97
N GLY A 85 7.85 -4.20 -17.83
CA GLY A 85 8.35 -5.58 -17.77
C GLY A 85 8.81 -6.03 -16.38
N ALA A 86 8.47 -5.33 -15.30
CA ALA A 86 8.64 -5.83 -13.94
C ALA A 86 7.66 -6.98 -13.69
N ARG A 87 8.06 -8.03 -12.94
CA ARG A 87 7.32 -9.29 -12.83
C ARG A 87 7.17 -9.78 -11.38
N GLY A 88 6.08 -10.51 -11.18
CA GLY A 88 5.82 -11.33 -10.01
C GLY A 88 5.45 -10.54 -8.76
N PHE A 89 5.49 -11.23 -7.63
CA PHE A 89 5.10 -10.70 -6.31
C PHE A 89 5.80 -9.37 -5.95
N TRP A 90 7.07 -9.28 -6.21
CA TRP A 90 7.91 -8.15 -5.84
C TRP A 90 8.10 -7.12 -6.97
N GLN A 91 7.46 -7.31 -8.12
CA GLN A 91 7.66 -6.46 -9.31
C GLN A 91 9.13 -6.18 -9.62
N LEU A 92 9.95 -7.22 -9.53
CA LEU A 92 11.36 -7.12 -9.89
C LEU A 92 11.53 -7.05 -11.41
N MET A 93 12.39 -6.16 -11.87
CA MET A 93 12.88 -6.25 -13.26
C MET A 93 13.64 -7.56 -13.45
N PRO A 94 13.47 -8.29 -14.57
CA PRO A 94 14.12 -9.59 -14.79
C PRO A 94 15.64 -9.55 -14.62
N ALA A 95 16.29 -8.47 -15.02
CA ALA A 95 17.73 -8.30 -14.83
C ALA A 95 18.09 -8.18 -13.34
N THR A 96 17.29 -7.47 -12.56
CA THR A 96 17.47 -7.34 -11.10
C THR A 96 17.24 -8.67 -10.41
N ALA A 97 16.16 -9.39 -10.75
CA ALA A 97 15.86 -10.71 -10.18
C ALA A 97 17.04 -11.67 -10.39
N ARG A 98 17.55 -11.78 -11.62
CA ARG A 98 18.70 -12.64 -11.94
C ARG A 98 19.97 -12.21 -11.21
N HIS A 99 20.23 -10.91 -11.11
CA HIS A 99 21.41 -10.39 -10.39
C HIS A 99 21.44 -10.81 -8.93
N TYR A 100 20.26 -10.90 -8.30
CA TYR A 100 20.10 -11.34 -6.90
C TYR A 100 19.78 -12.84 -6.76
N GLY A 101 19.90 -13.61 -7.86
CA GLY A 101 19.84 -15.08 -7.84
C GLY A 101 18.46 -15.66 -8.05
N CYS A 102 17.49 -14.92 -8.60
CA CYS A 102 16.17 -15.42 -8.96
C CYS A 102 15.95 -15.42 -10.47
N ASN A 103 15.75 -16.61 -11.04
CA ASN A 103 15.45 -16.79 -12.47
C ASN A 103 13.95 -16.78 -12.77
N ASN A 104 13.11 -17.06 -11.77
CA ASN A 104 11.65 -17.03 -11.90
C ASN A 104 11.02 -16.06 -10.86
N PRO A 105 10.83 -14.78 -11.19
CA PRO A 105 10.25 -13.81 -10.26
C PRO A 105 8.75 -14.03 -9.98
N ASP A 106 8.10 -14.98 -10.64
CA ASP A 106 6.74 -15.40 -10.35
C ASP A 106 6.69 -16.43 -9.18
N ASP A 107 7.82 -17.03 -8.83
CA ASP A 107 7.98 -17.87 -7.64
C ASP A 107 8.20 -17.00 -6.40
N LEU A 108 7.38 -17.20 -5.37
CA LEU A 108 7.37 -16.38 -4.16
C LEU A 108 8.71 -16.43 -3.42
N GLU A 109 9.21 -17.64 -3.16
CA GLU A 109 10.42 -17.81 -2.35
C GLU A 109 11.63 -17.23 -3.05
N CYS A 110 11.80 -17.57 -4.34
CA CYS A 110 12.88 -17.05 -5.18
C CYS A 110 12.84 -15.53 -5.25
N ALA A 111 11.67 -14.95 -5.55
CA ALA A 111 11.49 -13.50 -5.66
C ALA A 111 11.72 -12.78 -4.33
N THR A 112 11.26 -13.35 -3.21
CA THR A 112 11.46 -12.77 -1.88
C THR A 112 12.92 -12.78 -1.48
N LYS A 113 13.65 -13.86 -1.71
CA LYS A 113 15.10 -13.93 -1.47
C LYS A 113 15.87 -12.89 -2.30
N ALA A 114 15.49 -12.71 -3.56
CA ALA A 114 16.11 -11.70 -4.42
C ALA A 114 15.78 -10.27 -3.96
N ALA A 115 14.52 -10.01 -3.61
CA ALA A 115 14.08 -8.72 -3.07
C ALA A 115 14.78 -8.38 -1.76
N ALA A 116 14.88 -9.34 -0.82
CA ALA A 116 15.57 -9.16 0.45
C ALA A 116 17.04 -8.76 0.25
N LYS A 117 17.78 -9.46 -0.64
CA LYS A 117 19.17 -9.12 -0.98
C LYS A 117 19.27 -7.72 -1.61
N TYR A 118 18.32 -7.35 -2.46
CA TYR A 118 18.28 -6.02 -3.07
C TYR A 118 18.00 -4.94 -2.03
N LEU A 119 17.03 -5.15 -1.13
CA LEU A 119 16.71 -4.24 -0.04
C LEU A 119 17.89 -4.07 0.93
N ALA A 120 18.55 -5.17 1.31
CA ALA A 120 19.77 -5.14 2.09
C ALA A 120 20.89 -4.33 1.40
N HIS A 121 21.05 -4.47 0.08
CA HIS A 121 21.98 -3.67 -0.70
C HIS A 121 21.62 -2.17 -0.65
N LEU A 122 20.35 -1.81 -0.84
CA LEU A 122 19.88 -0.43 -0.75
C LEU A 122 20.09 0.16 0.65
N GLY A 123 19.86 -0.63 1.72
CA GLY A 123 20.06 -0.25 3.12
C GLY A 123 21.50 0.12 3.47
N LYS A 124 22.51 -0.28 2.67
CA LYS A 124 23.87 0.19 2.82
C LYS A 124 24.03 1.69 2.48
N SER A 125 23.22 2.19 1.55
CA SER A 125 23.27 3.58 1.06
C SER A 125 22.21 4.49 1.65
N PHE A 126 21.05 3.95 2.02
CA PHE A 126 19.88 4.68 2.49
C PHE A 126 19.49 4.18 3.88
N LYS A 127 19.27 5.09 4.84
CA LYS A 127 19.00 4.72 6.24
C LYS A 127 17.53 4.80 6.62
N HIS A 128 16.74 5.58 5.89
CA HIS A 128 15.32 5.73 6.14
C HIS A 128 14.51 4.74 5.32
N PHE A 129 13.54 4.09 5.96
CA PHE A 129 12.65 3.12 5.33
C PHE A 129 12.03 3.65 4.04
N ASN A 130 11.48 4.86 4.08
CA ASN A 130 10.85 5.50 2.91
C ASN A 130 11.82 5.75 1.75
N ASP A 131 13.09 6.04 2.05
CA ASP A 131 14.13 6.21 1.04
C ASP A 131 14.48 4.88 0.38
N ILE A 132 14.52 3.78 1.15
CA ILE A 132 14.74 2.43 0.62
C ILE A 132 13.59 2.03 -0.29
N VAL A 133 12.33 2.25 0.11
CA VAL A 133 11.14 2.01 -0.72
C VAL A 133 11.21 2.81 -2.02
N ALA A 134 11.55 4.10 -1.96
CA ALA A 134 11.70 4.93 -3.15
C ALA A 134 12.86 4.47 -4.05
N ALA A 135 13.99 4.10 -3.45
CA ALA A 135 15.16 3.59 -4.17
C ALA A 135 14.89 2.22 -4.82
N TYR A 136 14.08 1.38 -4.19
CA TYR A 136 13.62 0.12 -4.77
C TYR A 136 12.85 0.36 -6.08
N ASN A 137 11.88 1.27 -6.06
CA ASN A 137 11.06 1.61 -7.23
C ASN A 137 11.84 2.24 -8.37
N MET A 138 12.76 3.16 -8.04
CA MET A 138 13.47 3.97 -9.03
C MET A 138 14.81 3.39 -9.47
N GLY A 139 15.35 2.45 -8.71
CA GLY A 139 16.76 2.04 -8.74
C GLY A 139 17.64 2.99 -7.92
N GLY A 140 18.51 2.43 -7.06
CA GLY A 140 19.28 3.20 -6.07
C GLY A 140 20.12 4.32 -6.66
N ARG A 141 20.76 4.13 -7.83
CA ARG A 141 21.54 5.19 -8.52
C ARG A 141 20.66 6.36 -8.97
N ASN A 142 19.47 6.05 -9.46
CA ASN A 142 18.51 7.07 -9.93
C ASN A 142 17.94 7.87 -8.75
N PHE A 143 17.59 7.17 -7.66
CA PHE A 143 17.12 7.82 -6.44
C PHE A 143 18.20 8.73 -5.82
N LYS A 144 19.45 8.27 -5.76
CA LYS A 144 20.57 9.08 -5.25
C LYS A 144 20.77 10.39 -6.03
N ARG A 145 20.52 10.37 -7.34
CA ARG A 145 20.67 11.55 -8.22
C ARG A 145 19.48 12.51 -8.16
N ASN A 146 18.26 11.98 -8.10
CA ASN A 146 17.03 12.76 -8.33
C ASN A 146 16.13 12.92 -7.09
N GLY A 147 16.41 12.18 -5.99
CA GLY A 147 15.52 12.12 -4.83
C GLY A 147 14.15 11.52 -5.14
N HIS A 148 13.16 11.87 -4.34
CA HIS A 148 11.78 11.40 -4.51
C HIS A 148 11.09 12.02 -5.72
N THR A 149 10.59 11.18 -6.62
CA THR A 149 9.68 11.55 -7.72
C THR A 149 8.22 11.39 -7.29
N ASN A 150 7.27 11.91 -8.07
CA ASN A 150 5.85 11.71 -7.82
C ASN A 150 5.48 10.21 -7.79
N GLN A 151 6.06 9.40 -8.68
CA GLN A 151 5.84 7.95 -8.71
C GLN A 151 6.34 7.28 -7.42
N SER A 152 7.56 7.57 -6.99
CA SER A 152 8.12 6.96 -5.77
C SER A 152 7.41 7.44 -4.50
N ARG A 153 6.98 8.71 -4.44
CA ARG A 153 6.15 9.22 -3.33
C ARG A 153 4.82 8.48 -3.24
N GLY A 154 4.16 8.24 -4.38
CA GLY A 154 2.90 7.48 -4.42
C GLY A 154 3.06 6.04 -3.90
N LEU A 155 4.18 5.38 -4.20
CA LEU A 155 4.47 4.06 -3.64
C LEU A 155 4.73 4.14 -2.13
N VAL A 156 5.57 5.08 -1.67
CA VAL A 156 5.87 5.28 -0.25
C VAL A 156 4.59 5.54 0.56
N MET A 157 3.69 6.41 0.06
CA MET A 157 2.40 6.67 0.72
C MET A 157 1.57 5.39 0.83
N ARG A 158 1.48 4.61 -0.24
CA ARG A 158 0.71 3.34 -0.26
C ARG A 158 1.26 2.33 0.74
N VAL A 159 2.59 2.17 0.82
CA VAL A 159 3.23 1.28 1.79
C VAL A 159 2.92 1.72 3.22
N ASN A 160 3.05 3.02 3.52
CA ASN A 160 2.75 3.55 4.85
C ASN A 160 1.27 3.42 5.22
N ASP A 161 0.34 3.58 4.25
CA ASP A 161 -1.10 3.38 4.47
C ASP A 161 -1.41 1.92 4.79
N LEU A 162 -0.80 0.95 4.07
CA LEU A 162 -0.94 -0.48 4.36
C LEU A 162 -0.44 -0.83 5.76
N MET A 163 0.73 -0.32 6.16
CA MET A 163 1.28 -0.52 7.50
C MET A 163 0.38 0.06 8.60
N ARG A 164 -0.27 1.19 8.34
CA ARG A 164 -1.21 1.80 9.28
C ARG A 164 -2.48 0.96 9.41
N LEU A 165 -3.08 0.55 8.31
CA LEU A 165 -4.29 -0.29 8.29
C LEU A 165 -4.07 -1.62 9.00
N ASP A 166 -2.94 -2.30 8.75
CA ASP A 166 -2.60 -3.55 9.42
C ASP A 166 -2.51 -3.38 10.95
N ARG A 167 -1.92 -2.28 11.42
CA ARG A 167 -1.84 -1.98 12.85
C ARG A 167 -3.22 -1.71 13.47
N GLU A 168 -4.09 -0.99 12.75
CA GLU A 168 -5.46 -0.72 13.19
C GLU A 168 -6.25 -2.04 13.32
N GLN A 169 -6.20 -2.93 12.32
CA GLN A 169 -6.89 -4.23 12.35
C GLN A 169 -6.40 -5.17 13.45
N ARG A 170 -5.12 -5.11 13.82
CA ARG A 170 -4.55 -5.96 14.88
C ARG A 170 -4.78 -5.42 16.29
N SER A 171 -5.26 -4.21 16.43
CA SER A 171 -5.55 -3.57 17.72
C SER A 171 -7.00 -3.74 18.16
N GLU A 172 -7.88 -4.25 17.30
CA GLU A 172 -9.28 -4.60 17.57
C GLU A 172 -9.41 -6.04 18.08
#